data_1499aee854c72572c8960ea512e2564e
#
_entry.id   1499aee854c72572c8960ea512e2564e
#
_cell.length_a   1.000
_cell.length_b   1.000
_cell.length_c   1.000
_cell.angle_alpha   90.00
_cell.angle_beta   90.00
_cell.angle_gamma   90.00
#
_symmetry.space_group_name_H-M   'P 1'
#
loop_
_entity.id
_entity.type
_entity.pdbx_description
1 polymer ?
#
loop_
_entity_poly.entity_id
_entity_poly.type
_entity_poly.pdbx_seq_one_letter_code
_entity_poly.pdbx_strand_id
1 'polypeptide(L)'
;MRALLLCAAIAQALQFTTQQAKTPALLDAATTLKASARPLTKVLLDAAEGASDEARAETMKTLRDMLCSPSATQLVACRGDSTDVIATCAVAAREPAGSALPRRAHISDLYVEESCRRAGVATALVADALALARARGLECVTLEVETDNAGARRLYEKLGFRGESLRSPLAFFKYGTWAWNKDILRLDITSD
;
A
#
# COMPACT_ATOMS: atom_id res chain seq x y z
N MET A 1 20.01 5.60 -17.08
CA MET A 1 21.05 5.97 -16.11
C MET A 1 20.81 7.32 -15.45
N ARG A 2 20.62 8.44 -16.17
CA ARG A 2 20.35 9.78 -15.55
C ARG A 2 19.12 9.84 -14.65
N ALA A 3 18.02 9.17 -15.00
CA ALA A 3 16.78 9.17 -14.19
C ALA A 3 16.95 8.38 -12.86
N LEU A 4 17.74 7.30 -12.85
CA LEU A 4 18.07 6.55 -11.65
C LEU A 4 18.98 7.35 -10.70
N LEU A 5 19.93 8.10 -11.24
CA LEU A 5 20.81 8.98 -10.47
C LEU A 5 20.03 10.16 -9.87
N LEU A 6 19.04 10.70 -10.60
CA LEU A 6 18.18 11.78 -10.10
C LEU A 6 17.24 11.28 -8.98
N CYS A 7 16.67 10.07 -9.14
CA CYS A 7 15.88 9.43 -8.07
C CYS A 7 16.74 9.12 -6.84
N ALA A 8 17.98 8.67 -7.01
CA ALA A 8 18.89 8.43 -5.91
C ALA A 8 19.30 9.74 -5.20
N ALA A 9 19.53 10.82 -5.96
CA ALA A 9 19.85 12.14 -5.37
C ALA A 9 18.65 12.74 -4.63
N ILE A 10 17.42 12.57 -5.13
CA ILE A 10 16.21 13.02 -4.44
C ILE A 10 15.93 12.15 -3.20
N ALA A 11 16.16 10.83 -3.28
CA ALA A 11 16.07 9.93 -2.14
C ALA A 11 17.10 10.26 -1.05
N GLN A 12 18.32 10.65 -1.44
CA GLN A 12 19.33 11.15 -0.50
C GLN A 12 18.92 12.48 0.16
N ALA A 13 18.17 13.34 -0.54
CA ALA A 13 17.69 14.61 0.03
C ALA A 13 16.52 14.38 1.01
N LEU A 14 15.69 13.36 0.79
CA LEU A 14 14.53 13.07 1.64
C LEU A 14 14.86 12.01 2.69
N GLN A 15 15.98 11.57 2.95
CA GLN A 15 16.30 10.51 3.92
C GLN A 15 15.08 9.83 4.52
N PHE A 16 14.72 8.64 4.06
CA PHE A 16 13.60 7.86 4.59
C PHE A 16 14.01 6.41 4.81
N THR A 17 13.36 5.75 5.79
CA THR A 17 13.49 4.32 6.07
C THR A 17 12.15 3.64 5.87
N THR A 18 12.18 2.39 5.39
CA THR A 18 10.96 1.58 5.25
C THR A 18 10.97 0.47 6.29
N GLN A 19 9.82 0.17 6.89
CA GLN A 19 9.69 -0.86 7.92
C GLN A 19 8.26 -1.39 8.05
N GLN A 20 8.10 -2.51 8.76
CA GLN A 20 6.78 -2.99 9.18
C GLN A 20 6.28 -2.16 10.37
N ALA A 21 5.03 -1.69 10.30
CA ALA A 21 4.38 -0.98 11.40
C ALA A 21 3.96 -1.97 12.50
N LYS A 22 4.89 -2.34 13.37
CA LYS A 22 4.66 -3.29 14.47
C LYS A 22 4.26 -2.63 15.78
N THR A 23 4.57 -1.35 15.96
CA THR A 23 4.23 -0.62 17.18
C THR A 23 2.89 0.10 17.04
N PRO A 24 2.12 0.28 18.14
CA PRO A 24 0.87 1.05 18.10
C PRO A 24 1.07 2.45 17.51
N ALA A 25 2.13 3.13 17.87
CA ALA A 25 2.44 4.48 17.37
C ALA A 25 2.60 4.52 15.84
N LEU A 26 3.30 3.56 15.25
CA LEU A 26 3.44 3.48 13.78
C LEU A 26 2.13 3.11 13.09
N LEU A 27 1.32 2.24 13.72
CA LEU A 27 -0.01 1.90 13.20
C LEU A 27 -0.95 3.11 13.25
N ASP A 28 -0.91 3.89 14.31
CA ASP A 28 -1.71 5.11 14.44
C ASP A 28 -1.27 6.17 13.43
N ALA A 29 0.03 6.38 13.27
CA ALA A 29 0.55 7.29 12.27
C ALA A 29 0.18 6.86 10.83
N ALA A 30 0.28 5.57 10.51
CA ALA A 30 -0.18 5.03 9.24
C ALA A 30 -1.70 5.18 9.04
N THR A 31 -2.48 4.99 10.10
CA THR A 31 -3.94 5.18 10.08
C THR A 31 -4.29 6.64 9.83
N THR A 32 -3.64 7.57 10.52
CA THR A 32 -3.78 9.02 10.33
C THR A 32 -3.50 9.42 8.89
N LEU A 33 -2.39 8.95 8.33
CA LEU A 33 -2.01 9.23 6.95
C LEU A 33 -3.05 8.69 5.96
N LYS A 34 -3.54 7.46 6.15
CA LYS A 34 -4.61 6.87 5.32
C LYS A 34 -5.92 7.63 5.44
N ALA A 35 -6.31 8.03 6.66
CA ALA A 35 -7.54 8.75 6.93
C ALA A 35 -7.53 10.14 6.27
N SER A 36 -6.40 10.85 6.33
CA SER A 36 -6.25 12.17 5.71
C SER A 36 -6.35 12.13 4.17
N ALA A 37 -6.02 10.99 3.57
CA ALA A 37 -6.08 10.78 2.12
C ALA A 37 -7.50 10.54 1.58
N ARG A 38 -8.48 10.28 2.44
CA ARG A 38 -9.84 9.89 2.04
C ARG A 38 -10.86 10.87 2.62
N PRO A 39 -11.72 11.52 1.81
CA PRO A 39 -12.62 12.57 2.28
C PRO A 39 -13.50 12.18 3.47
N LEU A 40 -14.10 10.98 3.45
CA LEU A 40 -15.00 10.53 4.52
C LEU A 40 -14.28 10.27 5.85
N THR A 41 -13.11 9.62 5.80
CA THR A 41 -12.34 9.33 7.02
C THR A 41 -11.57 10.55 7.52
N LYS A 42 -11.27 11.51 6.64
CA LYS A 42 -10.70 12.80 7.03
C LYS A 42 -11.64 13.58 7.93
N VAL A 43 -12.94 13.60 7.64
CA VAL A 43 -13.94 14.27 8.51
C VAL A 43 -13.92 13.68 9.93
N LEU A 44 -13.81 12.36 10.07
CA LEU A 44 -13.70 11.71 11.38
C LEU A 44 -12.39 12.07 12.09
N LEU A 45 -11.29 12.12 11.35
CA LEU A 45 -9.99 12.51 11.89
C LEU A 45 -9.98 13.96 12.38
N ASP A 46 -10.47 14.89 11.55
CA ASP A 46 -10.56 16.31 11.88
C ASP A 46 -11.48 16.53 13.12
N ALA A 47 -12.57 15.78 13.23
CA ALA A 47 -13.46 15.83 14.41
C ALA A 47 -12.78 15.32 15.69
N ALA A 48 -11.84 14.39 15.58
CA ALA A 48 -11.11 13.86 16.73
C ALA A 48 -10.04 14.83 17.26
N GLU A 49 -9.55 15.77 16.46
CA GLU A 49 -8.52 16.73 16.89
C GLU A 49 -8.99 17.68 17.99
N GLY A 50 -10.29 17.99 18.04
CA GLY A 50 -10.89 18.85 19.07
C GLY A 50 -11.59 18.10 20.21
N ALA A 51 -11.53 16.75 20.21
CA ALA A 51 -12.23 15.91 21.17
C ALA A 51 -11.41 15.60 22.43
N SER A 52 -12.05 15.04 23.48
CA SER A 52 -11.34 14.52 24.65
C SER A 52 -10.42 13.36 24.27
N ASP A 53 -9.41 13.08 25.11
CA ASP A 53 -8.45 11.99 24.86
C ASP A 53 -9.15 10.62 24.69
N GLU A 54 -10.22 10.36 25.45
CA GLU A 54 -11.00 9.12 25.32
C GLU A 54 -11.73 9.05 23.97
N ALA A 55 -12.40 10.14 23.56
CA ALA A 55 -13.11 10.18 22.28
C ALA A 55 -12.15 10.12 21.11
N ARG A 56 -10.97 10.73 21.22
CA ARG A 56 -9.90 10.62 20.24
C ARG A 56 -9.39 9.18 20.12
N ALA A 57 -9.14 8.51 21.23
CA ALA A 57 -8.68 7.12 21.26
C ALA A 57 -9.70 6.17 20.61
N GLU A 58 -10.99 6.33 20.88
CA GLU A 58 -12.05 5.52 20.28
C GLU A 58 -12.17 5.78 18.76
N THR A 59 -12.08 7.05 18.35
CA THR A 59 -12.08 7.40 16.93
C THR A 59 -10.87 6.79 16.20
N MET A 60 -9.67 6.86 16.78
CA MET A 60 -8.47 6.27 16.20
C MET A 60 -8.57 4.75 16.12
N LYS A 61 -9.18 4.10 17.12
CA LYS A 61 -9.45 2.65 17.07
C LYS A 61 -10.41 2.32 15.93
N THR A 62 -11.51 3.05 15.80
CA THR A 62 -12.48 2.88 14.71
C THR A 62 -11.82 3.05 13.34
N LEU A 63 -11.04 4.12 13.16
CA LEU A 63 -10.31 4.37 11.92
C LEU A 63 -9.30 3.24 11.62
N ARG A 64 -8.61 2.72 12.64
CA ARG A 64 -7.68 1.61 12.49
C ARG A 64 -8.41 0.34 12.05
N ASP A 65 -9.52 0.00 12.67
CA ASP A 65 -10.33 -1.17 12.32
C ASP A 65 -10.90 -1.06 10.90
N MET A 66 -11.25 0.14 10.45
CA MET A 66 -11.72 0.39 9.08
C MET A 66 -10.61 0.35 8.03
N LEU A 67 -9.41 0.86 8.34
CA LEU A 67 -8.35 1.13 7.36
C LEU A 67 -7.19 0.13 7.42
N CYS A 68 -7.04 -0.63 8.50
CA CYS A 68 -5.96 -1.58 8.69
C CYS A 68 -6.52 -2.97 8.93
N SER A 69 -6.57 -3.81 7.89
CA SER A 69 -6.98 -5.20 8.06
C SER A 69 -6.03 -5.95 8.98
N PRO A 70 -6.54 -6.71 9.98
CA PRO A 70 -5.71 -7.51 10.89
C PRO A 70 -4.89 -8.59 10.17
N SER A 71 -5.37 -9.05 9.01
CA SER A 71 -4.70 -10.07 8.18
C SER A 71 -3.61 -9.49 7.27
N ALA A 72 -3.48 -8.16 7.20
CA ALA A 72 -2.49 -7.49 6.36
C ALA A 72 -1.30 -7.01 7.18
N THR A 73 -0.10 -7.19 6.63
CA THR A 73 1.09 -6.52 7.15
C THR A 73 1.12 -5.08 6.66
N GLN A 74 1.16 -4.12 7.58
CA GLN A 74 1.31 -2.72 7.25
C GLN A 74 2.80 -2.40 7.09
N LEU A 75 3.18 -1.87 5.92
CA LEU A 75 4.50 -1.32 5.66
C LEU A 75 4.40 0.20 5.67
N VAL A 76 5.37 0.86 6.25
CA VAL A 76 5.46 2.32 6.33
C VAL A 76 6.83 2.80 5.89
N ALA A 77 6.88 4.01 5.34
CA ALA A 77 8.10 4.76 5.18
C ALA A 77 8.06 5.94 6.16
N CYS A 78 9.15 6.10 6.91
CA CYS A 78 9.31 7.16 7.90
C CYS A 78 10.39 8.15 7.45
N ARG A 79 10.22 9.41 7.82
CA ARG A 79 11.22 10.44 7.56
C ARG A 79 12.43 10.23 8.49
N GLY A 80 13.57 9.89 7.92
CA GLY A 80 14.77 9.53 8.70
C GLY A 80 14.47 8.35 9.64
N ASP A 81 14.98 8.43 10.86
CA ASP A 81 14.78 7.43 11.92
C ASP A 81 13.63 7.78 12.87
N SER A 82 12.72 8.65 12.43
CA SER A 82 11.59 9.12 13.23
C SER A 82 10.36 8.19 13.07
N THR A 83 9.32 8.47 13.85
CA THR A 83 7.99 7.87 13.68
C THR A 83 7.07 8.70 12.76
N ASP A 84 7.61 9.72 12.09
CA ASP A 84 6.90 10.54 11.11
C ASP A 84 6.67 9.74 9.82
N VAL A 85 5.48 9.16 9.70
CA VAL A 85 5.09 8.29 8.60
C VAL A 85 4.71 9.14 7.39
N ILE A 86 5.50 9.05 6.33
CA ILE A 86 5.31 9.77 5.06
C ILE A 86 4.67 8.92 3.96
N ALA A 87 4.65 7.61 4.14
CA ALA A 87 3.97 6.71 3.20
C ALA A 87 3.60 5.39 3.88
N THR A 88 2.59 4.72 3.33
CA THR A 88 2.10 3.43 3.83
C THR A 88 1.63 2.55 2.70
N CYS A 89 1.69 1.23 2.88
CA CYS A 89 0.92 0.26 2.11
C CYS A 89 0.58 -0.96 2.97
N ALA A 90 -0.43 -1.72 2.55
CA ALA A 90 -0.83 -2.96 3.19
C ALA A 90 -0.53 -4.15 2.28
N VAL A 91 -0.02 -5.24 2.85
CA VAL A 91 0.28 -6.49 2.14
C VAL A 91 -0.45 -7.64 2.81
N ALA A 92 -1.47 -8.16 2.14
CA ALA A 92 -2.24 -9.32 2.60
C ALA A 92 -1.91 -10.55 1.76
N ALA A 93 -1.69 -11.70 2.42
CA ALA A 93 -1.73 -12.97 1.72
C ALA A 93 -3.19 -13.29 1.35
N ARG A 94 -3.44 -13.67 0.12
CA ARG A 94 -4.75 -14.14 -0.34
C ARG A 94 -4.61 -15.56 -0.85
N GLU A 95 -5.16 -16.49 -0.11
CA GLU A 95 -5.30 -17.85 -0.55
C GLU A 95 -6.58 -17.97 -1.39
N PRO A 96 -6.52 -18.49 -2.60
CA PRO A 96 -7.71 -18.72 -3.39
C PRO A 96 -8.55 -19.82 -2.78
N ALA A 97 -9.86 -19.66 -2.80
CA ALA A 97 -10.79 -20.74 -2.50
C ALA A 97 -10.69 -21.80 -3.63
N GLY A 98 -9.90 -22.84 -3.40
CA GLY A 98 -9.64 -23.91 -4.35
C GLY A 98 -8.20 -23.94 -4.87
N SER A 99 -7.70 -25.16 -5.13
CA SER A 99 -6.29 -25.47 -5.37
C SER A 99 -5.72 -25.04 -6.73
N ALA A 100 -6.49 -24.41 -7.60
CA ALA A 100 -6.08 -24.10 -8.99
C ALA A 100 -5.49 -22.69 -9.20
N LEU A 101 -5.54 -21.82 -8.18
CA LEU A 101 -5.03 -20.46 -8.29
C LEU A 101 -3.71 -20.31 -7.52
N PRO A 102 -2.75 -19.53 -8.03
CA PRO A 102 -1.48 -19.32 -7.35
C PRO A 102 -1.67 -18.62 -6.01
N ARG A 103 -0.85 -18.99 -5.02
CA ARG A 103 -0.77 -18.30 -3.74
C ARG A 103 -0.24 -16.89 -3.99
N ARG A 104 -1.00 -15.89 -3.60
CA ARG A 104 -0.67 -14.50 -3.95
C ARG A 104 -0.64 -13.56 -2.77
N ALA A 105 0.21 -12.54 -2.84
CA ALA A 105 0.05 -11.32 -2.05
C ALA A 105 -0.84 -10.33 -2.80
N HIS A 106 -1.55 -9.52 -2.03
CA HIS A 106 -2.27 -8.36 -2.55
C HIS A 106 -1.74 -7.10 -1.85
N ILE A 107 -1.27 -6.14 -2.66
CA ILE A 107 -0.87 -4.81 -2.18
C ILE A 107 -2.08 -3.90 -2.28
N SER A 108 -2.44 -3.26 -1.19
CA SER A 108 -3.49 -2.25 -1.13
C SER A 108 -3.02 -1.01 -0.37
N ASP A 109 -3.80 0.07 -0.48
CA ASP A 109 -3.61 1.29 0.30
C ASP A 109 -2.19 1.89 0.20
N LEU A 110 -1.55 1.78 -0.98
CA LEU A 110 -0.30 2.48 -1.23
C LEU A 110 -0.57 3.98 -1.32
N TYR A 111 -0.14 4.69 -0.31
CA TYR A 111 -0.27 6.14 -0.24
C TYR A 111 1.08 6.77 0.12
N VAL A 112 1.40 7.87 -0.53
CA VAL A 112 2.60 8.69 -0.24
C VAL A 112 2.14 10.13 -0.05
N GLU A 113 2.58 10.74 1.05
CA GLU A 113 2.35 12.16 1.33
C GLU A 113 2.76 13.01 0.11
N GLU A 114 1.96 14.02 -0.20
CA GLU A 114 2.11 14.77 -1.45
C GLU A 114 3.49 15.42 -1.58
N SER A 115 3.97 16.01 -0.50
CA SER A 115 5.29 16.64 -0.41
C SER A 115 6.47 15.67 -0.63
N CYS A 116 6.24 14.36 -0.43
CA CYS A 116 7.24 13.29 -0.52
C CYS A 116 7.10 12.46 -1.81
N ARG A 117 6.18 12.83 -2.70
CA ARG A 117 6.01 12.11 -3.98
C ARG A 117 7.21 12.34 -4.90
N ARG A 118 7.40 11.42 -5.85
CA ARG A 118 8.49 11.43 -6.85
C ARG A 118 9.91 11.25 -6.28
N ALA A 119 10.04 11.02 -4.97
CA ALA A 119 11.30 10.76 -4.27
C ALA A 119 11.68 9.26 -4.20
N GLY A 120 10.93 8.38 -4.88
CA GLY A 120 11.21 6.94 -4.86
C GLY A 120 10.56 6.17 -3.70
N VAL A 121 9.87 6.84 -2.78
CA VAL A 121 9.26 6.23 -1.58
C VAL A 121 8.31 5.09 -1.92
N ALA A 122 7.40 5.30 -2.89
CA ALA A 122 6.48 4.25 -3.34
C ALA A 122 7.22 3.04 -3.93
N THR A 123 8.31 3.28 -4.66
CA THR A 123 9.16 2.20 -5.22
C THR A 123 9.78 1.36 -4.12
N ALA A 124 10.29 1.99 -3.07
CA ALA A 124 10.88 1.30 -1.92
C ALA A 124 9.83 0.45 -1.18
N LEU A 125 8.65 1.01 -0.88
CA LEU A 125 7.56 0.26 -0.24
C LEU A 125 7.10 -0.95 -1.05
N VAL A 126 6.98 -0.80 -2.38
CA VAL A 126 6.63 -1.93 -3.25
C VAL A 126 7.76 -2.97 -3.28
N ALA A 127 9.02 -2.55 -3.28
CA ALA A 127 10.15 -3.49 -3.20
C ALA A 127 10.12 -4.30 -1.90
N ASP A 128 9.84 -3.67 -0.75
CA ASP A 128 9.68 -4.36 0.53
C ASP A 128 8.46 -5.30 0.54
N ALA A 129 7.36 -4.89 -0.09
CA ALA A 129 6.19 -5.74 -0.25
C ALA A 129 6.51 -7.00 -1.08
N LEU A 130 7.29 -6.85 -2.16
CA LEU A 130 7.77 -7.97 -2.97
C LEU A 130 8.71 -8.88 -2.18
N ALA A 131 9.63 -8.32 -1.41
CA ALA A 131 10.53 -9.08 -0.53
C ALA A 131 9.73 -9.88 0.53
N LEU A 132 8.73 -9.25 1.14
CA LEU A 132 7.84 -9.90 2.09
C LEU A 132 7.04 -11.05 1.45
N ALA A 133 6.54 -10.86 0.23
CA ALA A 133 5.80 -11.87 -0.50
C ALA A 133 6.70 -13.08 -0.84
N ARG A 134 7.94 -12.85 -1.29
CA ARG A 134 8.94 -13.90 -1.52
C ARG A 134 9.27 -14.66 -0.24
N ALA A 135 9.53 -13.95 0.86
CA ALA A 135 9.82 -14.56 2.17
C ALA A 135 8.68 -15.45 2.68
N ARG A 136 7.44 -15.20 2.25
CA ARG A 136 6.26 -16.03 2.56
C ARG A 136 6.02 -17.15 1.55
N GLY A 137 6.89 -17.33 0.57
CA GLY A 137 6.75 -18.35 -0.47
C GLY A 137 5.53 -18.15 -1.37
N LEU A 138 5.10 -16.89 -1.56
CA LEU A 138 3.99 -16.57 -2.45
C LEU A 138 4.49 -16.54 -3.90
N GLU A 139 3.61 -16.86 -4.84
CA GLU A 139 3.98 -17.08 -6.25
C GLU A 139 3.83 -15.82 -7.09
N CYS A 140 2.91 -14.94 -6.71
CA CYS A 140 2.71 -13.67 -7.39
C CYS A 140 2.22 -12.58 -6.45
N VAL A 141 2.31 -11.35 -6.92
CA VAL A 141 1.78 -10.16 -6.25
C VAL A 141 0.76 -9.49 -7.16
N THR A 142 -0.36 -9.11 -6.60
CA THR A 142 -1.42 -8.38 -7.29
C THR A 142 -1.69 -7.05 -6.61
N LEU A 143 -2.19 -6.10 -7.37
CA LEU A 143 -2.70 -4.82 -6.86
C LEU A 143 -3.81 -4.31 -7.77
N GLU A 144 -4.60 -3.37 -7.24
CA GLU A 144 -5.59 -2.63 -8.01
C GLU A 144 -5.11 -1.19 -8.23
N VAL A 145 -5.35 -0.66 -9.42
CA VAL A 145 -5.06 0.72 -9.77
C VAL A 145 -6.24 1.32 -10.53
N GLU A 146 -6.63 2.54 -10.18
CA GLU A 146 -7.66 3.27 -10.92
C GLU A 146 -7.21 3.53 -12.36
N THR A 147 -8.13 3.37 -13.31
CA THR A 147 -7.82 3.46 -14.75
C THR A 147 -7.31 4.82 -15.18
N ASP A 148 -7.70 5.87 -14.48
CA ASP A 148 -7.26 7.27 -14.68
C ASP A 148 -5.96 7.62 -13.96
N ASN A 149 -5.49 6.77 -13.02
CA ASN A 149 -4.25 7.00 -12.29
C ASN A 149 -3.01 6.61 -13.11
N ALA A 150 -2.75 7.41 -14.16
CA ALA A 150 -1.61 7.19 -15.06
C ALA A 150 -0.25 7.24 -14.35
N GLY A 151 -0.15 7.95 -13.21
CA GLY A 151 1.07 8.03 -12.41
C GLY A 151 1.41 6.70 -11.75
N ALA A 152 0.45 6.09 -11.06
CA ALA A 152 0.60 4.80 -10.41
C ALA A 152 0.79 3.68 -11.44
N ARG A 153 0.03 3.68 -12.54
CA ARG A 153 0.21 2.69 -13.62
C ARG A 153 1.64 2.66 -14.12
N ARG A 154 2.23 3.82 -14.46
CA ARG A 154 3.62 3.93 -14.92
C ARG A 154 4.63 3.43 -13.86
N LEU A 155 4.36 3.65 -12.57
CA LEU A 155 5.19 3.10 -11.49
C LEU A 155 5.17 1.57 -11.52
N TYR A 156 3.98 0.98 -11.51
CA TYR A 156 3.84 -0.48 -11.48
C TYR A 156 4.37 -1.16 -12.74
N GLU A 157 4.14 -0.58 -13.93
CA GLU A 157 4.69 -1.08 -15.19
C GLU A 157 6.24 -1.09 -15.18
N LYS A 158 6.88 -0.04 -14.63
CA LYS A 158 8.34 0.01 -14.44
C LYS A 158 8.86 -1.04 -13.47
N LEU A 159 8.04 -1.43 -12.49
CA LEU A 159 8.37 -2.50 -11.53
C LEU A 159 8.07 -3.91 -12.08
N GLY A 160 7.59 -4.00 -13.32
CA GLY A 160 7.35 -5.27 -14.01
C GLY A 160 5.93 -5.79 -13.89
N PHE A 161 5.04 -5.10 -13.21
CA PHE A 161 3.62 -5.47 -13.18
C PHE A 161 2.99 -5.38 -14.56
N ARG A 162 2.08 -6.30 -14.85
CA ARG A 162 1.33 -6.36 -16.12
C ARG A 162 -0.16 -6.40 -15.83
N GLY A 163 -0.95 -5.82 -16.73
CA GLY A 163 -2.40 -5.87 -16.64
C GLY A 163 -2.90 -7.31 -16.74
N GLU A 164 -3.71 -7.73 -15.79
CA GLU A 164 -4.44 -8.98 -15.87
C GLU A 164 -5.81 -8.69 -16.49
N SER A 165 -6.16 -9.40 -17.58
CA SER A 165 -7.41 -9.16 -18.28
C SER A 165 -8.61 -9.52 -17.40
N LEU A 166 -9.34 -8.51 -16.94
CA LEU A 166 -10.58 -8.66 -16.17
C LEU A 166 -11.83 -8.80 -17.05
N ARG A 167 -11.64 -8.92 -18.37
CA ARG A 167 -12.78 -9.02 -19.31
C ARG A 167 -13.52 -10.36 -19.26
N SER A 168 -13.17 -11.23 -18.32
CA SER A 168 -13.87 -12.49 -18.07
C SER A 168 -14.84 -12.33 -16.90
N PRO A 169 -16.09 -12.82 -17.00
CA PRO A 169 -16.99 -12.97 -15.84
C PRO A 169 -16.36 -13.75 -14.67
N LEU A 170 -15.39 -14.61 -14.98
CA LEU A 170 -14.61 -15.35 -14.00
C LEU A 170 -13.66 -14.46 -13.17
N ALA A 171 -13.34 -13.24 -13.62
CA ALA A 171 -12.49 -12.32 -12.86
C ALA A 171 -13.12 -11.91 -11.53
N PHE A 172 -14.45 -11.73 -11.49
CA PHE A 172 -15.17 -11.50 -10.23
C PHE A 172 -14.96 -12.64 -9.23
N PHE A 173 -15.10 -13.89 -9.66
CA PHE A 173 -14.88 -15.06 -8.82
C PHE A 173 -13.39 -15.23 -8.43
N LYS A 174 -12.49 -14.81 -9.34
CA LYS A 174 -11.04 -14.91 -9.13
C LYS A 174 -10.51 -13.85 -8.16
N TYR A 175 -11.05 -12.63 -8.19
CA TYR A 175 -10.51 -11.49 -7.44
C TYR A 175 -11.48 -10.91 -6.40
N GLY A 176 -12.76 -11.29 -6.43
CA GLY A 176 -13.78 -10.86 -5.47
C GLY A 176 -14.12 -9.37 -5.56
N THR A 177 -13.83 -8.73 -6.70
CA THR A 177 -14.06 -7.30 -6.89
C THR A 177 -14.79 -6.99 -8.19
N TRP A 178 -15.77 -6.08 -8.11
CA TRP A 178 -16.39 -5.42 -9.26
C TRP A 178 -15.73 -4.04 -9.39
N ALA A 179 -14.74 -3.95 -10.23
CA ALA A 179 -14.05 -2.69 -10.43
C ALA A 179 -14.24 -2.21 -11.86
N TRP A 180 -15.28 -1.43 -12.07
CA TRP A 180 -15.55 -0.80 -13.38
C TRP A 180 -14.51 0.23 -13.76
N ASN A 181 -13.82 0.83 -12.75
CA ASN A 181 -12.85 1.89 -12.89
C ASN A 181 -11.44 1.50 -12.43
N LYS A 182 -11.17 0.20 -12.20
CA LYS A 182 -9.86 -0.28 -11.75
C LYS A 182 -9.33 -1.37 -12.65
N ASP A 183 -8.04 -1.35 -12.87
CA ASP A 183 -7.28 -2.44 -13.46
C ASP A 183 -6.61 -3.25 -12.36
N ILE A 184 -6.60 -4.57 -12.51
CA ILE A 184 -5.75 -5.43 -11.70
C ILE A 184 -4.43 -5.61 -12.42
N LEU A 185 -3.36 -5.33 -11.71
CA LEU A 185 -2.00 -5.59 -12.17
C LEU A 185 -1.41 -6.76 -11.37
N ARG A 186 -0.61 -7.58 -12.05
CA ARG A 186 0.05 -8.76 -11.49
C ARG A 186 1.53 -8.77 -11.83
N LEU A 187 2.32 -9.24 -10.88
CA LEU A 187 3.73 -9.58 -11.05
C LEU A 187 3.97 -11.00 -10.52
N ASP A 188 4.47 -11.89 -11.36
CA ASP A 188 4.95 -13.20 -10.93
C ASP A 188 6.30 -13.05 -10.25
N ILE A 189 6.45 -13.67 -9.08
CA ILE A 189 7.65 -13.59 -8.23
C ILE A 189 8.22 -14.98 -7.94
N THR A 190 7.97 -15.93 -8.85
CA THR A 190 8.56 -17.28 -8.74
C THR A 190 10.05 -17.16 -8.53
N SER A 191 10.55 -17.91 -7.56
CA SER A 191 11.97 -18.00 -7.23
C SER A 191 12.69 -18.59 -8.46
N ASP A 192 13.70 -17.88 -8.95
CA ASP A 192 14.73 -18.49 -9.78
C ASP A 192 15.49 -19.53 -8.98
#